data_10a966d1afa6dc88ad5294596077b09a
#
_entry.id   10a966d1afa6dc88ad5294596077b09a
#
_cell.length_a   1.000
_cell.length_b   1.000
_cell.length_c   1.000
_cell.angle_alpha   90.00
_cell.angle_beta   90.00
_cell.angle_gamma   90.00
#
_symmetry.space_group_name_H-M   'P 1'
#
loop_
_entity.id
_entity.type
_entity.pdbx_description
1 polymer ?
#
loop_
_entity_poly.entity_id
_entity_poly.type
_entity_poly.pdbx_seq_one_letter_code
_entity_poly.pdbx_strand_id
1 'polypeptide(L)'
;MWSCLFFVEGESMRVIKALNNNTALVENNDKEFIVMGKGIAFNKKKNDLIDEQKIEKKYALQNESVNRILENIRVEDLELANQIIKHGEEELGYTFNDSILLALADHLSLALKRAKENLFFWNAFGMGH
;
A
#
# COMPACT_ATOMS: atom_id res chain seq x y z
N MET A 1 -4.98 -23.75 25.05
CA MET A 1 -5.54 -24.20 23.84
C MET A 1 -6.62 -23.31 23.31
N TRP A 2 -7.76 -23.28 23.93
CA TRP A 2 -8.78 -22.37 23.47
C TRP A 2 -8.33 -20.94 23.53
N SER A 3 -7.46 -20.58 24.44
CA SER A 3 -6.93 -19.22 24.47
C SER A 3 -6.13 -18.92 23.22
N CYS A 4 -5.43 -19.90 22.70
CA CYS A 4 -4.68 -19.72 21.46
C CYS A 4 -5.62 -19.48 20.29
N LEU A 5 -6.78 -20.11 20.34
CA LEU A 5 -7.75 -19.93 19.28
C LEU A 5 -8.28 -18.53 19.24
N PHE A 6 -8.45 -17.91 20.39
CA PHE A 6 -8.86 -16.52 20.42
C PHE A 6 -7.93 -15.63 19.65
N PHE A 7 -6.65 -15.78 19.94
CA PHE A 7 -5.66 -14.92 19.34
C PHE A 7 -5.65 -15.07 17.85
N VAL A 8 -5.69 -16.30 17.40
CA VAL A 8 -5.64 -16.57 15.98
C VAL A 8 -6.84 -15.96 15.29
N GLU A 9 -8.00 -16.15 15.85
CA GLU A 9 -9.21 -15.64 15.24
C GLU A 9 -9.26 -14.13 15.19
N GLY A 10 -8.83 -13.49 16.25
CA GLY A 10 -8.90 -12.05 16.32
C GLY A 10 -7.90 -11.36 15.44
N GLU A 11 -6.87 -12.10 15.02
CA GLU A 11 -5.77 -11.49 14.29
C GLU A 11 -5.68 -11.91 12.84
N SER A 12 -6.58 -12.76 12.38
CA SER A 12 -6.53 -13.28 11.02
C SER A 12 -6.81 -12.17 10.01
N MET A 13 -5.95 -12.08 9.02
CA MET A 13 -6.13 -11.15 7.92
C MET A 13 -6.22 -11.93 6.64
N ARG A 14 -7.33 -11.73 5.92
CA ARG A 14 -7.57 -12.42 4.66
C ARG A 14 -7.22 -11.52 3.49
N VAL A 15 -6.56 -12.09 2.52
CA VAL A 15 -6.20 -11.34 1.32
C VAL A 15 -7.46 -11.06 0.51
N ILE A 16 -7.71 -9.79 0.21
CA ILE A 16 -8.73 -9.39 -0.75
C ILE A 16 -8.09 -9.39 -2.12
N LYS A 17 -6.89 -8.83 -2.21
CA LYS A 17 -6.18 -8.73 -3.47
C LYS A 17 -4.68 -8.57 -3.20
N ALA A 18 -3.88 -9.39 -3.85
CA ALA A 18 -2.43 -9.23 -3.80
C ALA A 18 -2.04 -8.21 -4.87
N LEU A 19 -1.46 -7.10 -4.44
CA LEU A 19 -1.07 -6.05 -5.38
C LEU A 19 0.26 -6.37 -6.03
N ASN A 20 1.18 -6.91 -5.26
CA ASN A 20 2.42 -7.51 -5.76
C ASN A 20 2.93 -8.45 -4.68
N ASN A 21 4.18 -8.93 -4.81
CA ASN A 21 4.70 -9.90 -3.85
C ASN A 21 4.85 -9.34 -2.44
N ASN A 22 4.95 -8.03 -2.32
CA ASN A 22 5.24 -7.38 -1.04
C ASN A 22 4.09 -6.54 -0.50
N THR A 23 3.01 -6.42 -1.23
CA THR A 23 1.91 -5.53 -0.85
C THR A 23 0.59 -6.21 -1.13
N ALA A 24 -0.30 -6.19 -0.16
CA ALA A 24 -1.61 -6.81 -0.31
C ALA A 24 -2.69 -5.96 0.36
N LEU A 25 -3.88 -6.04 -0.21
CA LEU A 25 -5.07 -5.49 0.41
C LEU A 25 -5.71 -6.64 1.18
N VAL A 26 -5.93 -6.45 2.46
CA VAL A 26 -6.45 -7.48 3.35
C VAL A 26 -7.64 -6.98 4.13
N GLU A 27 -8.38 -7.92 4.70
CA GLU A 27 -9.56 -7.63 5.49
C GLU A 27 -9.47 -8.32 6.83
N ASN A 28 -9.87 -7.63 7.88
CA ASN A 28 -9.94 -8.18 9.22
C ASN A 28 -11.10 -7.52 9.95
N ASN A 29 -12.10 -8.31 10.34
CA ASN A 29 -13.27 -7.81 11.11
C ASN A 29 -13.95 -6.64 10.40
N ASP A 30 -14.23 -6.82 9.13
CA ASP A 30 -14.93 -5.84 8.28
C ASP A 30 -14.15 -4.55 8.05
N LYS A 31 -12.88 -4.55 8.42
CA LYS A 31 -12.00 -3.42 8.15
C LYS A 31 -10.98 -3.83 7.12
N GLU A 32 -10.63 -2.91 6.25
CA GLU A 32 -9.65 -3.15 5.21
C GLU A 32 -8.33 -2.48 5.55
N PHE A 33 -7.26 -3.15 5.20
CA PHE A 33 -5.92 -2.65 5.44
C PHE A 33 -5.05 -2.92 4.23
N ILE A 34 -4.07 -2.03 4.02
CA ILE A 34 -2.98 -2.33 3.10
C ILE A 34 -1.81 -2.76 3.97
N VAL A 35 -1.31 -3.96 3.72
CA VAL A 35 -0.16 -4.47 4.45
C VAL A 35 1.01 -4.58 3.51
N MET A 36 2.18 -4.24 4.01
CA MET A 36 3.42 -4.28 3.26
C MET A 36 4.46 -5.04 4.06
N GLY A 37 5.20 -5.89 3.39
CA GLY A 37 6.26 -6.67 4.00
C GLY A 37 6.92 -7.52 2.94
N LYS A 38 8.18 -7.81 3.12
CA LYS A 38 8.95 -8.55 2.15
C LYS A 38 8.36 -9.95 1.95
N GLY A 39 7.87 -10.21 0.75
CA GLY A 39 7.30 -11.50 0.40
C GLY A 39 5.97 -11.82 1.06
N ILE A 40 5.32 -10.83 1.67
CA ILE A 40 4.10 -11.07 2.44
C ILE A 40 2.96 -11.59 1.57
N ALA A 41 2.91 -11.16 0.33
CA ALA A 41 1.83 -11.54 -0.59
C ALA A 41 2.29 -12.58 -1.62
N PHE A 42 3.50 -13.09 -1.48
CA PHE A 42 4.03 -14.06 -2.42
C PHE A 42 3.21 -15.35 -2.39
N ASN A 43 2.74 -15.78 -3.55
CA ASN A 43 1.89 -16.96 -3.69
C ASN A 43 0.57 -16.89 -2.91
N LYS A 44 0.13 -15.71 -2.56
CA LYS A 44 -1.14 -15.54 -1.87
C LYS A 44 -2.25 -15.23 -2.85
N LYS A 45 -3.40 -15.82 -2.63
CA LYS A 45 -4.58 -15.63 -3.44
C LYS A 45 -5.69 -15.06 -2.58
N LYS A 46 -6.77 -14.65 -3.21
CA LYS A 46 -7.94 -14.16 -2.51
C LYS A 46 -8.38 -15.16 -1.44
N ASN A 47 -8.64 -14.65 -0.25
CA ASN A 47 -9.06 -15.42 0.93
C ASN A 47 -7.94 -16.19 1.62
N ASP A 48 -6.71 -16.10 1.14
CA ASP A 48 -5.59 -16.68 1.86
C ASP A 48 -5.29 -15.84 3.10
N LEU A 49 -4.68 -16.46 4.09
CA LEU A 49 -4.31 -15.76 5.31
C LEU A 49 -2.90 -15.19 5.17
N ILE A 50 -2.71 -14.03 5.76
CA ILE A 50 -1.42 -13.35 5.76
C ILE A 50 -0.65 -13.73 7.01
N ASP A 51 0.64 -13.91 6.88
CA ASP A 51 1.55 -14.14 8.01
C ASP A 51 1.82 -12.78 8.66
N GLU A 52 1.23 -12.55 9.81
CA GLU A 52 1.35 -11.27 10.49
C GLU A 52 2.78 -10.93 10.88
N GLN A 53 3.61 -11.94 11.07
CA GLN A 53 5.00 -11.71 11.43
C GLN A 53 5.79 -11.06 10.30
N LYS A 54 5.31 -11.18 9.08
CA LYS A 54 5.95 -10.58 7.92
C LYS A 54 5.50 -9.16 7.65
N ILE A 55 4.49 -8.68 8.37
CA ILE A 55 3.99 -7.34 8.17
C ILE A 55 5.00 -6.33 8.70
N GLU A 56 5.53 -5.50 7.81
CA GLU A 56 6.41 -4.42 8.20
C GLU A 56 5.65 -3.13 8.41
N LYS A 57 4.58 -2.94 7.65
CA LYS A 57 3.76 -1.75 7.76
C LYS A 57 2.33 -2.11 7.44
N LYS A 58 1.41 -1.54 8.21
CA LYS A 58 -0.02 -1.77 8.03
C LYS A 58 -0.73 -0.43 8.04
N TYR A 59 -1.56 -0.21 7.03
CA TYR A 59 -2.33 1.03 6.90
C TYR A 59 -3.80 0.72 6.95
N ALA A 60 -4.49 1.31 7.90
CA ALA A 60 -5.94 1.15 8.01
C ALA A 60 -6.63 2.01 6.96
N LEU A 61 -7.62 1.43 6.29
CA LEU A 61 -8.38 2.13 5.27
C LEU A 61 -9.79 2.33 5.79
N GLN A 62 -10.20 3.57 5.88
CA GLN A 62 -11.48 3.91 6.48
C GLN A 62 -12.52 4.34 5.47
N ASN A 63 -12.14 4.38 4.22
CA ASN A 63 -13.01 4.88 3.16
C ASN A 63 -13.50 3.75 2.29
N GLU A 64 -14.80 3.74 2.03
CA GLU A 64 -15.40 2.69 1.21
C GLU A 64 -14.95 2.72 -0.23
N SER A 65 -14.42 3.82 -0.69
CA SER A 65 -14.00 3.95 -2.08
C SER A 65 -12.54 3.57 -2.29
N VAL A 66 -11.94 2.88 -1.32
CA VAL A 66 -10.53 2.49 -1.41
C VAL A 66 -10.26 1.64 -2.65
N ASN A 67 -11.13 0.68 -2.95
CA ASN A 67 -10.92 -0.15 -4.14
C ASN A 67 -10.88 0.68 -5.41
N ARG A 68 -11.72 1.70 -5.47
CA ARG A 68 -11.76 2.58 -6.64
C ARG A 68 -10.47 3.39 -6.74
N ILE A 69 -9.99 3.88 -5.61
CA ILE A 69 -8.74 4.64 -5.58
C ILE A 69 -7.58 3.74 -5.99
N LEU A 70 -7.55 2.51 -5.48
CA LEU A 70 -6.47 1.57 -5.79
C LEU A 70 -6.45 1.15 -7.25
N GLU A 71 -7.58 1.22 -7.94
CA GLU A 71 -7.62 0.91 -9.36
C GLU A 71 -6.86 1.96 -10.17
N ASN A 72 -6.76 3.18 -9.64
CA ASN A 72 -6.11 4.28 -10.35
C ASN A 72 -4.68 4.54 -9.89
N ILE A 73 -4.26 3.90 -8.80
CA ILE A 73 -2.91 4.07 -8.25
C ILE A 73 -2.13 2.80 -8.48
N ARG A 74 -0.93 2.94 -9.01
CA ARG A 74 -0.07 1.78 -9.22
C ARG A 74 0.56 1.35 -7.90
N VAL A 75 0.80 0.05 -7.78
CA VAL A 75 1.41 -0.48 -6.56
C VAL A 75 2.80 0.12 -6.33
N GLU A 76 3.52 0.43 -7.40
CA GLU A 76 4.83 1.06 -7.27
C GLU A 76 4.73 2.41 -6.59
N ASP A 77 3.66 3.15 -6.86
CA ASP A 77 3.46 4.45 -6.22
C ASP A 77 3.11 4.28 -4.75
N LEU A 78 2.38 3.23 -4.40
CA LEU A 78 2.10 2.92 -3.00
C LEU A 78 3.38 2.59 -2.26
N GLU A 79 4.25 1.81 -2.88
CA GLU A 79 5.51 1.44 -2.26
C GLU A 79 6.42 2.65 -2.10
N LEU A 80 6.45 3.52 -3.10
CA LEU A 80 7.24 4.73 -3.01
C LEU A 80 6.72 5.64 -1.91
N ALA A 81 5.40 5.80 -1.83
CA ALA A 81 4.78 6.58 -0.77
C ALA A 81 5.15 6.03 0.61
N ASN A 82 5.12 4.71 0.74
CA ASN A 82 5.50 4.07 2.00
C ASN A 82 6.94 4.37 2.37
N GLN A 83 7.84 4.34 1.40
CA GLN A 83 9.25 4.67 1.66
C GLN A 83 9.42 6.11 2.09
N ILE A 84 8.69 7.01 1.45
CA ILE A 84 8.75 8.43 1.81
C ILE A 84 8.22 8.65 3.22
N ILE A 85 7.10 8.01 3.54
CA ILE A 85 6.51 8.12 4.88
C ILE A 85 7.46 7.58 5.93
N LYS A 86 8.02 6.41 5.67
CA LYS A 86 8.94 5.77 6.60
C LYS A 86 10.15 6.66 6.86
N HIS A 87 10.71 7.21 5.80
CA HIS A 87 11.86 8.10 5.93
C HIS A 87 11.50 9.36 6.70
N GLY A 88 10.34 9.95 6.41
CA GLY A 88 9.90 11.13 7.11
C GLY A 88 9.65 10.86 8.59
N GLU A 89 9.08 9.72 8.92
CA GLU A 89 8.85 9.36 10.32
C GLU A 89 10.17 9.19 11.06
N GLU A 90 11.15 8.58 10.42
CA GLU A 90 12.46 8.40 11.04
C GLU A 90 13.17 9.72 11.25
N GLU A 91 13.13 10.60 10.26
CA GLU A 91 13.81 11.89 10.34
C GLU A 91 13.15 12.85 11.32
N LEU A 92 11.82 12.84 11.38
CA LEU A 92 11.08 13.79 12.20
C LEU A 92 10.72 13.26 13.58
N GLY A 93 10.88 11.94 13.77
CA GLY A 93 10.45 11.31 15.03
C GLY A 93 8.96 11.44 15.24
N TYR A 94 8.19 11.33 14.17
CA TYR A 94 6.78 11.62 14.16
C TYR A 94 6.03 10.54 13.38
N THR A 95 4.87 10.15 13.87
CA THR A 95 4.06 9.13 13.19
C THR A 95 2.92 9.80 12.44
N PHE A 96 2.85 9.55 11.15
CA PHE A 96 1.82 10.13 10.30
C PHE A 96 0.54 9.31 10.37
N ASN A 97 -0.57 9.95 10.05
CA ASN A 97 -1.86 9.30 9.95
C ASN A 97 -1.86 8.35 8.76
N ASP A 98 -2.55 7.20 8.92
CA ASP A 98 -2.58 6.19 7.85
C ASP A 98 -3.17 6.70 6.55
N SER A 99 -4.06 7.68 6.61
CA SER A 99 -4.68 8.23 5.40
C SER A 99 -3.67 8.91 4.48
N ILE A 100 -2.50 9.25 5.00
CA ILE A 100 -1.50 9.92 4.18
C ILE A 100 -0.97 9.01 3.08
N LEU A 101 -1.02 7.69 3.28
CA LEU A 101 -0.50 6.76 2.28
C LEU A 101 -1.22 6.93 0.94
N LEU A 102 -2.54 6.86 0.96
CA LEU A 102 -3.31 6.96 -0.27
C LEU A 102 -3.22 8.36 -0.87
N ALA A 103 -3.25 9.38 -0.02
CA ALA A 103 -3.13 10.75 -0.50
C ALA A 103 -1.81 10.99 -1.18
N LEU A 104 -0.72 10.51 -0.56
CA LEU A 104 0.61 10.68 -1.12
C LEU A 104 0.80 9.84 -2.38
N ALA A 105 0.31 8.61 -2.37
CA ALA A 105 0.42 7.74 -3.53
C ALA A 105 -0.33 8.31 -4.73
N ASP A 106 -1.52 8.86 -4.49
CA ASP A 106 -2.31 9.50 -5.53
C ASP A 106 -1.56 10.70 -6.10
N HIS A 107 -1.00 11.51 -5.22
CA HIS A 107 -0.23 12.68 -5.63
C HIS A 107 1.00 12.27 -6.45
N LEU A 108 1.71 11.24 -6.01
CA LEU A 108 2.87 10.74 -6.73
C LEU A 108 2.49 10.19 -8.09
N SER A 109 1.41 9.45 -8.16
CA SER A 109 0.94 8.89 -9.41
C SER A 109 0.64 9.99 -10.43
N LEU A 110 -0.04 11.03 -9.97
CA LEU A 110 -0.37 12.16 -10.82
C LEU A 110 0.89 12.94 -11.23
N ALA A 111 1.79 13.17 -10.29
CA ALA A 111 3.02 13.91 -10.54
C ALA A 111 3.91 13.16 -11.54
N LEU A 112 4.03 11.85 -11.38
CA LEU A 112 4.85 11.05 -12.30
C LEU A 112 4.23 11.01 -13.69
N LYS A 113 2.91 10.93 -13.75
CA LYS A 113 2.22 10.97 -15.03
C LYS A 113 2.49 12.28 -15.75
N ARG A 114 2.39 13.39 -15.03
CA ARG A 114 2.68 14.71 -15.59
C ARG A 114 4.13 14.83 -16.02
N ALA A 115 5.03 14.29 -15.24
CA ALA A 115 6.44 14.32 -15.59
C ALA A 115 6.70 13.58 -16.89
N LYS A 116 6.07 12.42 -17.07
CA LYS A 116 6.20 11.66 -18.30
C LYS A 116 5.63 12.40 -19.50
N GLU A 117 4.49 13.04 -19.31
CA GLU A 117 3.87 13.82 -20.38
C GLU A 117 4.75 15.01 -20.76
N ASN A 118 5.29 15.70 -19.77
CA ASN A 118 6.17 16.82 -20.00
C ASN A 118 7.44 16.39 -20.71
N LEU A 119 7.99 15.25 -20.33
CA LEU A 119 9.19 14.73 -20.96
C LEU A 119 8.92 14.37 -22.41
N PHE A 120 7.78 13.76 -22.68
CA PHE A 120 7.39 13.43 -24.04
C PHE A 120 7.25 14.69 -24.89
N PHE A 121 6.55 15.66 -24.36
CA PHE A 121 6.33 16.93 -25.02
C PHE A 121 7.67 17.63 -25.31
N TRP A 122 8.53 17.65 -24.31
CA TRP A 122 9.84 18.24 -24.42
C TRP A 122 10.67 17.60 -25.52
N ASN A 123 10.68 16.27 -25.57
CA ASN A 123 11.42 15.54 -26.60
C ASN A 123 10.83 15.76 -28.00
N ALA A 124 9.52 15.86 -28.09
CA ALA A 124 8.84 16.06 -29.36
C ALA A 124 9.24 17.39 -30.02
N PHE A 125 9.61 18.38 -29.21
CA PHE A 125 10.04 19.67 -29.71
C PHE A 125 11.56 19.82 -29.77
N GLY A 126 12.29 18.74 -29.48
CA GLY A 126 13.74 18.76 -29.55
C GLY A 126 14.43 19.58 -28.48
N MET A 127 13.74 19.85 -27.38
CA MET A 127 14.28 20.66 -26.31
C MET A 127 14.84 19.84 -25.16
N GLY A 128 14.57 18.53 -25.13
CA GLY A 128 15.06 17.67 -24.07
C GLY A 128 16.35 16.99 -24.47
N HIS A 129 17.26 16.79 -23.56
CA HIS A 129 18.45 15.95 -23.70
C HIS A 129 19.24 15.84 -22.41
#